data_ccd03c293f60b14d342ca87cb3fd931a
#
_entry.id   ccd03c293f60b14d342ca87cb3fd931a
#
_cell.length_a   1.000
_cell.length_b   1.000
_cell.length_c   1.000
_cell.angle_alpha   90.00
_cell.angle_beta   90.00
_cell.angle_gamma   90.00
#
_symmetry.space_group_name_H-M   'P 1'
#
loop_
_entity.id
_entity.type
_entity.pdbx_description
1 polymer ?
#
loop_
_entity_poly.entity_id
_entity_poly.type
_entity_poly.pdbx_seq_one_letter_code
_entity_poly.pdbx_strand_id
1 'polypeptide(L)'
;LEGASVLDLFAGTGALGLEAMSRGAGRVDFVENGPASLHALKANVATFRLRKKARIFKLDAIPFVEALDSGAYDVAFADPPYGSRKLDRVVEQWLRVPFSRILTVEHDRDHHIPGKAKHYDVGGQTRVSVFVARRESREDDSA
;
A
#
# COMPACT_ATOMS: atom_id res chain seq x y z
N LEU A 1 3.48 -11.21 8.24
CA LEU A 1 4.00 -9.82 8.28
C LEU A 1 5.22 -9.64 9.19
N GLU A 2 5.66 -10.69 9.87
CA GLU A 2 6.76 -10.56 10.82
C GLU A 2 8.00 -9.95 10.19
N GLY A 3 8.44 -8.79 10.71
CA GLY A 3 9.58 -8.07 10.19
C GLY A 3 9.38 -7.36 8.84
N ALA A 4 8.18 -7.40 8.27
CA ALA A 4 7.92 -6.85 6.94
C ALA A 4 8.02 -5.31 6.91
N SER A 5 8.47 -4.78 5.77
CA SER A 5 8.38 -3.36 5.47
C SER A 5 7.07 -3.11 4.71
N VAL A 6 6.27 -2.19 5.23
CA VAL A 6 4.91 -1.94 4.76
C VAL A 6 4.77 -0.50 4.29
N LEU A 7 4.10 -0.32 3.16
CA LEU A 7 3.72 0.99 2.63
C LEU A 7 2.20 1.12 2.68
N ASP A 8 1.70 2.14 3.35
CA ASP A 8 0.27 2.43 3.45
C ASP A 8 -0.03 3.71 2.65
N LEU A 9 -0.47 3.51 1.40
CA LEU A 9 -0.81 4.61 0.49
C LEU A 9 -2.23 5.07 0.75
N PHE A 10 -2.46 6.37 0.69
CA PHE A 10 -3.76 6.97 1.04
C PHE A 10 -4.15 6.58 2.46
N ALA A 11 -3.22 6.75 3.38
CA ALA A 11 -3.29 6.11 4.69
C ALA A 11 -4.50 6.55 5.53
N GLY A 12 -5.04 7.74 5.31
CA GLY A 12 -6.15 8.24 6.11
C GLY A 12 -5.75 8.33 7.57
N THR A 13 -6.50 7.66 8.43
CA THR A 13 -6.19 7.60 9.87
C THR A 13 -5.09 6.59 10.20
N GLY A 14 -4.64 5.80 9.22
CA GLY A 14 -3.57 4.84 9.39
C GLY A 14 -4.01 3.45 9.82
N ALA A 15 -5.29 3.13 9.75
CA ALA A 15 -5.83 1.86 10.27
C ALA A 15 -5.13 0.63 9.69
N LEU A 16 -4.89 0.58 8.38
CA LEU A 16 -4.26 -0.58 7.75
C LEU A 16 -2.80 -0.74 8.19
N GLY A 17 -2.03 0.33 8.17
CA GLY A 17 -0.63 0.28 8.59
C GLY A 17 -0.48 -0.02 10.07
N LEU A 18 -1.35 0.53 10.92
CA LEU A 18 -1.35 0.25 12.34
C LEU A 18 -1.71 -1.21 12.62
N GLU A 19 -2.68 -1.77 11.89
CA GLU A 19 -3.01 -3.18 11.97
C GLU A 19 -1.82 -4.05 11.56
N ALA A 20 -1.12 -3.68 10.49
CA ALA A 20 0.09 -4.38 10.06
C ALA A 20 1.15 -4.39 11.16
N MET A 21 1.31 -3.27 11.87
CA MET A 21 2.25 -3.21 12.98
C MET A 21 1.86 -4.12 14.13
N SER A 22 0.56 -4.21 14.44
CA SER A 22 0.07 -5.11 15.48
C SER A 22 0.30 -6.59 15.11
N ARG A 23 0.48 -6.88 13.83
CA ARG A 23 0.75 -8.23 13.33
C ARG A 23 2.23 -8.49 13.05
N GLY A 24 3.10 -7.63 13.56
CA GLY A 24 4.54 -7.86 13.53
C GLY A 24 5.33 -7.16 12.45
N ALA A 25 4.73 -6.23 11.69
CA ALA A 25 5.48 -5.47 10.70
C ALA A 25 6.68 -4.77 11.34
N GLY A 26 7.82 -4.82 10.69
CA GLY A 26 9.05 -4.21 11.20
C GLY A 26 9.06 -2.70 11.04
N ARG A 27 8.44 -2.20 9.97
CA ARG A 27 8.36 -0.77 9.67
C ARG A 27 7.15 -0.51 8.80
N VAL A 28 6.50 0.63 9.04
CA VAL A 28 5.41 1.11 8.18
C VAL A 28 5.68 2.54 7.77
N ASP A 29 5.60 2.79 6.47
CA ASP A 29 5.63 4.13 5.90
C ASP A 29 4.21 4.49 5.47
N PHE A 30 3.69 5.59 6.02
CA PHE A 30 2.36 6.10 5.72
C PHE A 30 2.49 7.28 4.75
N VAL A 31 1.69 7.27 3.70
CA VAL A 31 1.63 8.38 2.73
C VAL A 31 0.22 8.95 2.76
N GLU A 32 0.09 10.21 3.17
CA GLU A 32 -1.17 10.91 3.31
C GLU A 32 -0.94 12.41 3.14
N ASN A 33 -1.79 13.09 2.37
CA ASN A 33 -1.67 14.53 2.19
C ASN A 33 -2.91 15.33 2.60
N GLY A 34 -3.97 14.68 3.08
CA GLY A 34 -5.15 15.35 3.60
C GLY A 34 -4.90 15.89 5.01
N PRO A 35 -5.10 17.21 5.27
CA PRO A 35 -4.75 17.79 6.58
C PRO A 35 -5.45 17.14 7.77
N ALA A 36 -6.76 16.88 7.67
CA ALA A 36 -7.53 16.27 8.76
C ALA A 36 -7.09 14.83 9.01
N SER A 37 -6.93 14.05 7.96
CA SER A 37 -6.47 12.66 8.05
C SER A 37 -5.04 12.60 8.60
N LEU A 38 -4.17 13.50 8.15
CA LEU A 38 -2.79 13.55 8.62
C LEU A 38 -2.70 13.85 10.12
N HIS A 39 -3.56 14.75 10.61
CA HIS A 39 -3.63 15.04 12.04
C HIS A 39 -4.03 13.79 12.84
N ALA A 40 -5.07 13.09 12.41
CA ALA A 40 -5.53 11.87 13.05
C ALA A 40 -4.46 10.77 12.99
N LEU A 41 -3.80 10.61 11.85
CA LEU A 41 -2.73 9.63 11.68
C LEU A 41 -1.58 9.86 12.66
N LYS A 42 -1.12 11.10 12.78
CA LYS A 42 -0.05 11.46 13.72
C LYS A 42 -0.45 11.15 15.16
N ALA A 43 -1.69 11.47 15.53
CA ALA A 43 -2.21 11.20 16.86
C ALA A 43 -2.25 9.68 17.15
N ASN A 44 -2.70 8.89 16.17
CA ASN A 44 -2.78 7.44 16.31
C ASN A 44 -1.39 6.81 16.46
N VAL A 45 -0.43 7.22 15.65
CA VAL A 45 0.95 6.73 15.75
C VAL A 45 1.54 7.05 17.13
N ALA A 46 1.30 8.25 17.64
CA ALA A 46 1.77 8.66 18.95
C ALA A 46 1.10 7.87 20.07
N THR A 47 -0.22 7.65 19.97
CA THR A 47 -0.99 6.91 20.97
C THR A 47 -0.50 5.48 21.13
N PHE A 48 -0.18 4.81 20.02
CA PHE A 48 0.30 3.43 20.05
C PHE A 48 1.83 3.34 20.24
N ARG A 49 2.50 4.46 20.45
CA ARG A 49 3.95 4.53 20.71
C ARG A 49 4.80 3.88 19.60
N LEU A 50 4.39 4.08 18.35
CA LEU A 50 5.00 3.42 17.22
C LEU A 50 5.97 4.30 16.42
N ARG A 51 6.39 5.43 16.97
CA ARG A 51 7.22 6.43 16.28
C ARG A 51 8.53 5.88 15.71
N LYS A 52 9.11 4.88 16.36
CA LYS A 52 10.38 4.30 15.92
C LYS A 52 10.22 3.42 14.68
N LYS A 53 9.02 2.87 14.47
CA LYS A 53 8.74 1.95 13.36
C LYS A 53 7.86 2.57 12.30
N ALA A 54 7.35 3.77 12.52
CA ALA A 54 6.44 4.45 11.62
C ALA A 54 7.06 5.72 11.07
N ARG A 55 6.99 5.91 9.77
CA ARG A 55 7.31 7.18 9.11
C ARG A 55 6.06 7.70 8.43
N ILE A 56 5.85 9.00 8.52
CA ILE A 56 4.69 9.65 7.90
C ILE A 56 5.20 10.64 6.85
N PHE A 57 4.76 10.45 5.61
CA PHE A 57 5.09 11.32 4.50
C PHE A 57 3.86 12.13 4.09
N LYS A 58 3.93 13.44 4.28
CA LYS A 58 2.90 14.36 3.80
C LYS A 58 3.13 14.62 2.32
N LEU A 59 2.79 13.65 1.49
CA LEU A 59 3.03 13.68 0.05
C LEU A 59 1.83 13.10 -0.69
N ASP A 60 1.71 13.46 -1.96
CA ASP A 60 0.78 12.79 -2.87
C ASP A 60 1.34 11.39 -3.18
N ALA A 61 0.46 10.41 -3.15
CA ALA A 61 0.83 9.01 -3.37
C ALA A 61 1.40 8.76 -4.76
N ILE A 62 0.91 9.43 -5.80
CA ILE A 62 1.34 9.15 -7.17
C ILE A 62 2.82 9.51 -7.40
N PRO A 63 3.26 10.74 -7.14
CA PRO A 63 4.69 11.04 -7.25
C PRO A 63 5.55 10.19 -6.33
N PHE A 64 5.02 9.83 -5.15
CA PHE A 64 5.74 8.98 -4.21
C PHE A 64 6.06 7.62 -4.83
N VAL A 65 5.05 6.93 -5.38
CA VAL A 65 5.28 5.59 -5.96
C VAL A 65 6.08 5.65 -7.25
N GLU A 66 5.96 6.73 -8.01
CA GLU A 66 6.74 6.92 -9.23
C GLU A 66 8.24 7.02 -8.97
N ALA A 67 8.62 7.43 -7.76
CA ALA A 67 10.01 7.55 -7.35
C ALA A 67 10.59 6.27 -6.72
N LEU A 68 9.77 5.24 -6.51
CA LEU A 68 10.21 4.00 -5.87
C LEU A 68 10.89 3.04 -6.84
N ASP A 69 11.88 2.33 -6.35
CA ASP A 69 12.51 1.24 -7.06
C ASP A 69 11.73 -0.06 -6.88
N SER A 70 11.98 -1.02 -7.74
CA SER A 70 11.43 -2.37 -7.62
C SER A 70 11.83 -2.96 -6.28
N GLY A 71 10.87 -3.56 -5.59
CA GLY A 71 11.13 -4.24 -4.32
C GLY A 71 11.40 -3.33 -3.12
N ALA A 72 11.03 -2.06 -3.20
CA ALA A 72 11.25 -1.11 -2.10
C ALA A 72 10.55 -1.53 -0.80
N TYR A 73 9.41 -2.20 -0.91
CA TYR A 73 8.62 -2.68 0.24
C TYR A 73 8.25 -4.14 0.08
N ASP A 74 7.94 -4.79 1.18
CA ASP A 74 7.39 -6.15 1.15
C ASP A 74 5.91 -6.13 0.81
N VAL A 75 5.15 -5.23 1.43
CA VAL A 75 3.70 -5.12 1.24
C VAL A 75 3.32 -3.65 1.07
N ALA A 76 2.42 -3.38 0.13
CA ALA A 76 1.81 -2.07 -0.02
C ALA A 76 0.29 -2.21 -0.02
N PHE A 77 -0.37 -1.27 0.65
CA PHE A 77 -1.82 -1.13 0.64
C PHE A 77 -2.19 0.16 -0.09
N ALA A 78 -3.25 0.12 -0.88
CA ALA A 78 -3.78 1.30 -1.52
C ALA A 78 -5.32 1.30 -1.45
N ASP A 79 -5.87 2.29 -0.75
CA ASP A 79 -7.30 2.51 -0.61
C ASP A 79 -7.59 3.99 -0.88
N PRO A 80 -7.52 4.42 -2.15
CA PRO A 80 -7.73 5.83 -2.50
C PRO A 80 -9.18 6.25 -2.32
N PRO A 81 -9.45 7.57 -2.28
CA PRO A 81 -10.81 8.06 -2.19
C PRO A 81 -11.69 7.51 -3.32
N TYR A 82 -12.93 7.19 -2.97
CA TYR A 82 -13.92 6.65 -3.88
C TYR A 82 -14.06 7.53 -5.14
N GLY A 83 -14.13 6.89 -6.30
CA GLY A 83 -14.26 7.59 -7.59
C GLY A 83 -12.96 8.21 -8.11
N SER A 84 -11.86 8.03 -7.41
CA SER A 84 -10.56 8.57 -7.82
C SER A 84 -9.91 7.71 -8.91
N ARG A 85 -9.26 8.36 -9.88
CA ARG A 85 -8.42 7.67 -10.86
C ARG A 85 -7.05 7.29 -10.31
N LYS A 86 -6.75 7.71 -9.10
CA LYS A 86 -5.45 7.46 -8.47
C LYS A 86 -5.16 5.98 -8.29
N LEU A 87 -6.20 5.18 -8.04
CA LEU A 87 -6.04 3.74 -7.90
C LEU A 87 -5.43 3.11 -9.16
N ASP A 88 -6.00 3.41 -10.32
CA ASP A 88 -5.50 2.87 -11.59
C ASP A 88 -4.06 3.30 -11.84
N ARG A 89 -3.72 4.53 -11.51
CA ARG A 89 -2.36 5.04 -11.66
C ARG A 89 -1.37 4.32 -10.75
N VAL A 90 -1.76 4.03 -9.52
CA VAL A 90 -0.92 3.25 -8.60
C VAL A 90 -0.71 1.84 -9.13
N VAL A 91 -1.78 1.19 -9.57
CA VAL A 91 -1.71 -0.17 -10.12
C VAL A 91 -0.85 -0.20 -11.38
N GLU A 92 -1.05 0.74 -12.30
CA GLU A 92 -0.25 0.83 -13.52
C GLU A 92 1.23 1.03 -13.21
N GLN A 93 1.55 1.87 -12.24
CA GLN A 93 2.94 2.08 -11.82
C GLN A 93 3.52 0.80 -11.24
N TRP A 94 2.76 0.09 -10.41
CA TRP A 94 3.21 -1.18 -9.82
C TRP A 94 3.44 -2.24 -10.89
N LEU A 95 2.58 -2.30 -11.92
CA LEU A 95 2.74 -3.24 -13.02
C LEU A 95 4.01 -2.94 -13.83
N ARG A 96 4.38 -1.68 -13.93
CA ARG A 96 5.58 -1.24 -14.63
C ARG A 96 6.85 -1.46 -13.79
N VAL A 97 6.79 -1.04 -12.53
CA VAL A 97 7.89 -1.17 -11.56
C VAL A 97 7.27 -1.68 -10.25
N PRO A 98 7.35 -2.99 -9.97
CA PRO A 98 6.75 -3.57 -8.76
C PRO A 98 7.47 -3.09 -7.50
N PHE A 99 7.05 -1.96 -6.98
CA PHE A 99 7.67 -1.33 -5.81
C PHE A 99 7.39 -2.05 -4.49
N SER A 100 6.56 -3.08 -4.50
CA SER A 100 6.34 -3.97 -3.38
C SER A 100 6.18 -5.40 -3.89
N ARG A 101 6.48 -6.36 -3.05
CA ARG A 101 6.27 -7.76 -3.41
C ARG A 101 4.78 -8.08 -3.55
N ILE A 102 3.98 -7.50 -2.65
CA ILE A 102 2.53 -7.66 -2.65
C ILE A 102 1.91 -6.28 -2.67
N LEU A 103 0.94 -6.07 -3.55
CA LEU A 103 0.11 -4.87 -3.56
C LEU A 103 -1.34 -5.30 -3.33
N THR A 104 -1.95 -4.78 -2.28
CA THR A 104 -3.35 -5.02 -1.96
C THR A 104 -4.11 -3.72 -2.14
N VAL A 105 -5.13 -3.76 -2.98
CA VAL A 105 -5.97 -2.59 -3.27
C VAL A 105 -7.42 -2.88 -2.95
N GLU A 106 -8.09 -1.90 -2.34
CA GLU A 106 -9.51 -1.96 -2.07
C GLU A 106 -10.24 -1.04 -3.05
N HIS A 107 -11.29 -1.55 -3.68
CA HIS A 107 -12.01 -0.81 -4.71
C HIS A 107 -13.45 -1.31 -4.84
N ASP A 108 -14.25 -0.56 -5.60
CA ASP A 108 -15.60 -0.97 -5.94
C ASP A 108 -15.57 -2.20 -6.85
N ARG A 109 -16.51 -3.12 -6.65
CA ARG A 109 -16.60 -4.34 -7.46
C ARG A 109 -16.77 -4.05 -8.94
N ASP A 110 -17.44 -2.96 -9.26
CA ASP A 110 -17.71 -2.57 -10.65
C ASP A 110 -16.54 -1.82 -11.27
N HIS A 111 -15.55 -1.42 -10.47
CA HIS A 111 -14.35 -0.77 -10.96
C HIS A 111 -13.38 -1.81 -11.51
N HIS A 112 -13.12 -1.74 -12.81
CA HIS A 112 -12.21 -2.66 -13.47
C HIS A 112 -10.78 -2.14 -13.38
N ILE A 113 -9.96 -2.79 -12.57
CA ILE A 113 -8.56 -2.40 -12.40
C ILE A 113 -7.68 -3.07 -13.46
N PRO A 114 -6.58 -2.43 -13.90
CA PRO A 114 -5.68 -3.04 -14.87
C PRO A 114 -4.91 -4.24 -14.28
N GLY A 115 -4.42 -5.10 -15.15
CA GLY A 115 -3.55 -6.21 -14.77
C GLY A 115 -4.29 -7.45 -14.28
N LYS A 116 -3.52 -8.41 -13.82
CA LYS A 116 -4.04 -9.67 -13.29
C LYS A 116 -3.83 -9.74 -11.80
N ALA A 117 -4.92 -9.79 -11.06
CA ALA A 117 -4.89 -9.90 -9.61
C ALA A 117 -5.83 -11.01 -9.17
N LYS A 118 -5.64 -11.48 -7.94
CA LYS A 118 -6.66 -12.29 -7.27
C LYS A 118 -7.66 -11.34 -6.62
N HIS A 119 -8.95 -11.61 -6.85
CA HIS A 119 -10.04 -10.78 -6.37
C HIS A 119 -10.78 -11.48 -5.24
N TYR A 120 -11.09 -10.71 -4.18
CA TYR A 120 -11.84 -11.20 -3.03
C TYR A 120 -12.98 -10.22 -2.74
N ASP A 121 -14.22 -10.70 -2.79
CA ASP A 121 -15.36 -9.89 -2.43
C ASP A 121 -15.52 -9.92 -0.91
N VAL A 122 -15.45 -8.74 -0.29
CA VAL A 122 -15.42 -8.62 1.18
C VAL A 122 -16.72 -8.09 1.76
N GLY A 123 -17.75 -7.96 0.92
CA GLY A 123 -19.08 -7.54 1.32
C GLY A 123 -19.58 -6.38 0.50
N GLY A 124 -20.89 -6.38 0.18
CA GLY A 124 -21.52 -5.32 -0.60
C GLY A 124 -20.82 -5.06 -1.92
N GLN A 125 -20.47 -3.82 -2.17
CA GLN A 125 -19.78 -3.38 -3.37
C GLN A 125 -18.26 -3.35 -3.26
N THR A 126 -17.70 -3.79 -2.15
CA THR A 126 -16.26 -3.72 -1.91
C THR A 126 -15.56 -4.99 -2.34
N ARG A 127 -14.48 -4.81 -3.08
CA ARG A 127 -13.59 -5.88 -3.53
C ARG A 127 -12.17 -5.56 -3.12
N VAL A 128 -11.43 -6.57 -2.69
CA VAL A 128 -9.99 -6.48 -2.45
C VAL A 128 -9.29 -7.25 -3.55
N SER A 129 -8.32 -6.62 -4.20
CA SER A 129 -7.54 -7.27 -5.25
C SER A 129 -6.08 -7.31 -4.83
N VAL A 130 -5.45 -8.45 -5.03
CA VAL A 130 -4.08 -8.71 -4.57
C VAL A 130 -3.21 -9.02 -5.78
N PHE A 131 -2.17 -8.22 -5.94
CA PHE A 131 -1.13 -8.44 -6.95
C PHE A 131 0.10 -8.98 -6.24
N VAL A 132 0.73 -9.98 -6.85
CA VAL A 132 1.98 -10.53 -6.35
C VAL A 132 3.04 -10.36 -7.43
N ALA A 133 4.16 -9.76 -7.08
CA ALA A 133 5.27 -9.57 -8.01
C ALA A 133 5.81 -10.93 -8.43
N ARG A 134 6.12 -11.06 -9.72
CA ARG A 134 6.82 -12.24 -10.20
C ARG A 134 8.18 -12.30 -9.52
N ARG A 135 8.55 -13.47 -9.03
CA ARG A 135 9.93 -13.71 -8.69
C ARG A 135 10.76 -13.47 -9.93
N GLU A 136 11.77 -12.62 -9.84
CA GLU A 136 12.81 -12.64 -10.84
C GLU A 136 13.31 -14.07 -10.90
N SER A 137 13.31 -14.59 -12.09
CA SER A 137 13.74 -15.95 -12.32
C SER A 137 15.20 -16.09 -11.92
N ARG A 138 15.45 -16.78 -10.82
CA ARG A 138 16.81 -17.04 -10.36
C ARG A 138 17.58 -17.91 -11.31
N GLU A 139 16.87 -18.62 -12.14
CA GLU A 139 17.43 -19.41 -13.23
C GLU A 139 18.19 -18.51 -14.19
N ASP A 140 17.71 -17.28 -14.39
CA ASP A 140 18.41 -16.32 -15.21
C ASP A 140 19.74 -15.92 -14.57
N ASP A 141 19.74 -15.83 -13.25
CA ASP A 141 20.94 -15.50 -12.50
C ASP A 141 21.95 -16.64 -12.47
N SER A 142 21.43 -17.86 -12.53
CA SER A 142 22.26 -19.05 -12.49
C SER A 142 22.77 -19.49 -13.86
N ALA A 143 22.27 -18.89 -14.87
CA ALA A 143 22.64 -19.25 -16.25
C ALA A 143 24.04 -18.79 -16.63
#